data_2fd75303a4d249c272b8effbe077fd28
#
_entry.id   2fd75303a4d249c272b8effbe077fd28
#
_cell.length_a   1.000
_cell.length_b   1.000
_cell.length_c   1.000
_cell.angle_alpha   90.00
_cell.angle_beta   90.00
_cell.angle_gamma   90.00
#
_symmetry.space_group_name_H-M   'P 1'
#
loop_
_entity.id
_entity.type
_entity.pdbx_description
1 polymer ?
#
loop_
_entity_poly.entity_id
_entity_poly.type
_entity_poly.pdbx_seq_one_letter_code
_entity_poly.pdbx_strand_id
1 'polypeptide(L)'
;PYGAGPGQGTEYNGAYGLTSAELATWHRPRLEILANTHADFLLAETIPSILEVEALTSEFARFEKPAILSITVADGKLRDGSSLEDVAAIVRGSQLAGLGINCCTTADALTALRILAPLSGLPLTAYPNSGESWDRVARQWVGNQDELSLVDSVPQLVKAGARFIGGCCRVTPQHIAAIAEQTQGCQNKGCQK
;
A
#
# COMPACT_ATOMS: atom_id res chain seq x y z
N PRO A 1 -1.23 12.93 6.07
CA PRO A 1 -2.61 13.12 6.53
C PRO A 1 -3.53 13.28 5.33
N TYR A 2 -4.51 12.43 5.26
CA TYR A 2 -5.53 12.55 4.23
C TYR A 2 -6.41 13.77 4.51
N GLY A 3 -5.92 14.90 4.09
CA GLY A 3 -6.70 16.10 3.94
C GLY A 3 -6.93 16.28 2.46
N ALA A 4 -7.67 15.38 1.81
CA ALA A 4 -7.96 15.52 0.41
C ALA A 4 -8.59 16.87 0.15
N GLY A 5 -7.76 17.82 -0.20
CA GLY A 5 -8.23 19.02 -0.86
C GLY A 5 -8.82 18.58 -2.18
N PRO A 6 -10.12 18.78 -2.44
CA PRO A 6 -10.70 18.33 -3.68
C PRO A 6 -10.01 19.04 -4.84
N GLY A 7 -9.28 18.32 -5.65
CA GLY A 7 -8.99 18.74 -7.00
C GLY A 7 -7.55 18.87 -7.47
N GLN A 8 -6.52 18.59 -6.67
CA GLN A 8 -5.15 18.73 -7.16
C GLN A 8 -4.28 17.47 -7.04
N GLY A 9 -4.82 16.34 -6.52
CA GLY A 9 -4.06 15.11 -6.32
C GLY A 9 -2.91 15.26 -5.31
N THR A 10 -3.04 16.22 -4.40
CA THR A 10 -2.06 16.46 -3.33
C THR A 10 -2.07 15.34 -2.30
N GLU A 11 -3.18 14.61 -2.20
CA GLU A 11 -3.33 13.40 -1.41
C GLU A 11 -2.36 12.29 -1.80
N TYR A 12 -1.84 12.33 -3.02
CA TYR A 12 -0.90 11.33 -3.52
C TYR A 12 0.56 11.79 -3.53
N ASN A 13 0.88 13.06 -3.23
CA ASN A 13 2.26 13.55 -3.29
C ASN A 13 2.92 13.75 -1.92
N GLY A 14 2.15 13.65 -0.83
CA GLY A 14 2.67 13.79 0.53
C GLY A 14 3.19 15.19 0.89
N ALA A 15 2.96 16.19 0.05
CA ALA A 15 3.47 17.56 0.25
C ALA A 15 2.60 18.33 1.25
N TYR A 16 2.57 17.88 2.49
CA TYR A 16 1.74 18.47 3.55
C TYR A 16 2.38 19.66 4.25
N GLY A 17 3.68 19.86 4.06
CA GLY A 17 4.44 20.89 4.78
C GLY A 17 4.59 20.61 6.28
N LEU A 18 4.43 19.36 6.70
CA LEU A 18 4.52 18.92 8.09
C LEU A 18 5.76 18.06 8.30
N THR A 19 6.35 18.15 9.48
CA THR A 19 7.41 17.25 9.94
C THR A 19 6.84 15.89 10.35
N SER A 20 7.68 14.87 10.47
CA SER A 20 7.29 13.54 10.98
C SER A 20 6.66 13.63 12.38
N ALA A 21 7.17 14.48 13.26
CA ALA A 21 6.62 14.69 14.61
C ALA A 21 5.21 15.33 14.60
N GLU A 22 4.97 16.28 13.71
CA GLU A 22 3.65 16.89 13.52
C GLU A 22 2.66 15.89 12.93
N LEU A 23 3.09 15.08 11.95
CA LEU A 23 2.30 13.98 11.40
C LEU A 23 1.94 12.95 12.47
N ALA A 24 2.88 12.55 13.31
CA ALA A 24 2.65 11.65 14.43
C ALA A 24 1.59 12.22 15.38
N THR A 25 1.70 13.49 15.75
CA THR A 25 0.74 14.19 16.60
C THR A 25 -0.64 14.24 15.95
N TRP A 26 -0.70 14.45 14.64
CA TRP A 26 -1.96 14.50 13.90
C TRP A 26 -2.67 13.14 13.82
N HIS A 27 -1.90 12.04 13.65
CA HIS A 27 -2.47 10.69 13.59
C HIS A 27 -2.90 10.14 14.94
N ARG A 28 -2.21 10.50 16.02
CA ARG A 28 -2.34 9.92 17.36
C ARG A 28 -3.77 9.83 17.87
N PRO A 29 -4.60 10.91 17.89
CA PRO A 29 -5.96 10.81 18.46
C PRO A 29 -6.83 9.78 17.75
N ARG A 30 -6.68 9.66 16.42
CA ARG A 30 -7.42 8.68 15.63
C ARG A 30 -6.95 7.27 15.93
N LEU A 31 -5.65 7.06 16.00
CA LEU A 31 -5.07 5.75 16.31
C LEU A 31 -5.45 5.27 17.72
N GLU A 32 -5.47 6.16 18.71
CA GLU A 32 -5.92 5.85 20.07
C GLU A 32 -7.39 5.38 20.09
N ILE A 33 -8.27 6.04 19.35
CA ILE A 33 -9.67 5.62 19.23
C ILE A 33 -9.76 4.25 18.56
N LEU A 34 -9.10 4.07 17.42
CA LEU A 34 -9.17 2.84 16.63
C LEU A 34 -8.52 1.65 17.35
N ALA A 35 -7.42 1.86 18.05
CA ALA A 35 -6.76 0.82 18.82
C ALA A 35 -7.65 0.25 19.94
N ASN A 36 -8.57 1.05 20.48
CA ASN A 36 -9.52 0.63 21.50
C ASN A 36 -10.81 0.01 20.96
N THR A 37 -10.94 -0.19 19.65
CA THR A 37 -12.08 -0.90 19.05
C THR A 37 -11.89 -2.42 19.09
N HIS A 38 -12.91 -3.18 18.68
CA HIS A 38 -12.83 -4.64 18.49
C HIS A 38 -12.19 -5.07 17.16
N ALA A 39 -11.59 -4.15 16.40
CA ALA A 39 -10.87 -4.51 15.18
C ALA A 39 -9.68 -5.43 15.49
N ASP A 40 -9.43 -6.43 14.64
CA ASP A 40 -8.35 -7.39 14.82
C ASP A 40 -6.97 -6.76 14.53
N PHE A 41 -6.92 -5.79 13.63
CA PHE A 41 -5.69 -5.05 13.28
C PHE A 41 -6.02 -3.63 12.81
N LEU A 42 -5.00 -2.78 12.76
CA LEU A 42 -5.06 -1.44 12.18
C LEU A 42 -4.42 -1.44 10.80
N LEU A 43 -4.98 -0.69 9.87
CA LEU A 43 -4.43 -0.49 8.54
C LEU A 43 -4.33 1.01 8.26
N ALA A 44 -3.09 1.52 8.12
CA ALA A 44 -2.86 2.83 7.51
C ALA A 44 -2.50 2.61 6.04
N GLU A 45 -3.31 3.14 5.13
CA GLU A 45 -3.17 2.86 3.71
C GLU A 45 -3.00 4.11 2.85
N THR A 46 -2.41 3.92 1.67
CA THR A 46 -2.17 4.96 0.67
C THR A 46 -1.23 6.05 1.21
N ILE A 47 -0.18 5.64 1.92
CA ILE A 47 0.80 6.55 2.51
C ILE A 47 1.81 6.96 1.43
N PRO A 48 1.89 8.27 1.07
CA PRO A 48 2.66 8.72 -0.07
C PRO A 48 4.05 9.26 0.27
N SER A 49 4.38 9.51 1.55
CA SER A 49 5.61 10.18 1.94
C SER A 49 6.40 9.46 3.01
N ILE A 50 7.72 9.61 2.96
CA ILE A 50 8.63 8.99 3.91
C ILE A 50 8.44 9.51 5.33
N LEU A 51 8.15 10.81 5.49
CA LEU A 51 7.89 11.41 6.80
C LEU A 51 6.63 10.81 7.46
N GLU A 52 5.63 10.46 6.68
CA GLU A 52 4.42 9.83 7.19
C GLU A 52 4.64 8.34 7.49
N VAL A 53 5.48 7.64 6.72
CA VAL A 53 5.96 6.28 7.05
C VAL A 53 6.66 6.27 8.42
N GLU A 54 7.60 7.20 8.66
CA GLU A 54 8.27 7.35 9.96
C GLU A 54 7.28 7.61 11.10
N ALA A 55 6.40 8.59 10.90
CA ALA A 55 5.40 8.99 11.90
C ALA A 55 4.50 7.81 12.30
N LEU A 56 3.92 7.12 11.32
CA LEU A 56 3.01 6.00 11.55
C LEU A 56 3.72 4.78 12.13
N THR A 57 4.92 4.46 11.67
CA THR A 57 5.72 3.36 12.24
C THR A 57 5.99 3.61 13.72
N SER A 58 6.34 4.84 14.10
CA SER A 58 6.54 5.24 15.49
C SER A 58 5.25 5.20 16.32
N GLU A 59 4.15 5.70 15.78
CA GLU A 59 2.87 5.72 16.50
C GLU A 59 2.28 4.31 16.68
N PHE A 60 2.38 3.43 15.69
CA PHE A 60 1.90 2.05 15.82
C PHE A 60 2.65 1.26 16.91
N ALA A 61 3.92 1.57 17.16
CA ALA A 61 4.70 0.94 18.25
C ALA A 61 4.15 1.24 19.66
N ARG A 62 3.20 2.18 19.79
CA ARG A 62 2.55 2.52 21.07
C ARG A 62 1.39 1.61 21.44
N PHE A 63 0.94 0.76 20.50
CA PHE A 63 -0.23 -0.10 20.67
C PHE A 63 0.15 -1.57 20.53
N GLU A 64 -0.51 -2.43 21.31
CA GLU A 64 -0.35 -3.89 21.20
C GLU A 64 -1.09 -4.46 19.97
N LYS A 65 -2.07 -3.71 19.43
CA LYS A 65 -2.87 -4.13 18.28
C LYS A 65 -1.97 -4.23 17.03
N PRO A 66 -1.99 -5.38 16.31
CA PRO A 66 -1.23 -5.52 15.09
C PRO A 66 -1.58 -4.42 14.08
N ALA A 67 -0.57 -3.89 13.40
CA ALA A 67 -0.75 -2.83 12.42
C ALA A 67 -0.05 -3.17 11.11
N ILE A 68 -0.70 -2.81 10.00
CA ILE A 68 -0.16 -2.87 8.65
C ILE A 68 -0.04 -1.44 8.13
N LEU A 69 1.11 -1.13 7.57
CA LEU A 69 1.35 0.12 6.87
C LEU A 69 1.35 -0.14 5.37
N SER A 70 0.54 0.57 4.59
CA SER A 70 0.49 0.42 3.13
C SER A 70 0.81 1.73 2.44
N ILE A 71 1.80 1.67 1.55
CA ILE A 71 2.33 2.82 0.81
C ILE A 71 1.74 2.90 -0.60
N THR A 72 1.71 4.09 -1.17
CA THR A 72 1.43 4.28 -2.59
C THR A 72 2.67 4.74 -3.33
N VAL A 73 2.90 4.17 -4.51
CA VAL A 73 4.15 4.26 -5.25
C VAL A 73 3.93 4.67 -6.71
N ALA A 74 4.98 5.15 -7.33
CA ALA A 74 5.10 5.33 -8.76
C ALA A 74 6.58 5.22 -9.17
N ASP A 75 6.86 4.62 -10.31
CA ASP A 75 8.20 4.53 -10.90
C ASP A 75 9.26 3.96 -9.91
N GLY A 76 8.85 3.00 -9.06
CA GLY A 76 9.74 2.36 -8.09
C GLY A 76 10.10 3.23 -6.86
N LYS A 77 9.34 4.29 -6.60
CA LYS A 77 9.55 5.22 -5.48
C LYS A 77 8.23 5.51 -4.76
N LEU A 78 8.32 6.04 -3.53
CA LEU A 78 7.18 6.73 -2.92
C LEU A 78 6.75 7.92 -3.77
N ARG A 79 5.52 8.36 -3.61
CA ARG A 79 4.97 9.51 -4.36
C ARG A 79 5.64 10.83 -4.06
N ASP A 80 6.31 10.97 -2.93
CA ASP A 80 7.16 12.13 -2.59
C ASP A 80 8.57 12.06 -3.20
N GLY A 81 8.88 10.98 -3.93
CA GLY A 81 10.17 10.73 -4.57
C GLY A 81 11.19 9.98 -3.71
N SER A 82 10.88 9.67 -2.45
CA SER A 82 11.76 8.91 -1.55
C SER A 82 11.94 7.47 -2.03
N SER A 83 13.09 6.87 -1.70
CA SER A 83 13.41 5.50 -2.11
C SER A 83 12.65 4.45 -1.31
N LEU A 84 12.39 3.29 -1.91
CA LEU A 84 11.77 2.16 -1.21
C LEU A 84 12.78 1.45 -0.28
N GLU A 85 14.06 1.61 -0.51
CA GLU A 85 15.12 1.18 0.39
C GLU A 85 15.06 1.93 1.73
N ASP A 86 14.78 3.24 1.71
CA ASP A 86 14.59 4.04 2.93
C ASP A 86 13.32 3.59 3.67
N VAL A 87 12.23 3.32 2.96
CA VAL A 87 11.03 2.72 3.55
C VAL A 87 11.37 1.40 4.26
N ALA A 88 12.09 0.51 3.57
CA ALA A 88 12.49 -0.77 4.14
C ALA A 88 13.38 -0.61 5.37
N ALA A 89 14.28 0.38 5.38
CA ALA A 89 15.12 0.67 6.53
C ALA A 89 14.31 1.13 7.76
N ILE A 90 13.28 1.97 7.56
CA ILE A 90 12.40 2.45 8.63
C ILE A 90 11.57 1.30 9.22
N VAL A 91 10.96 0.46 8.37
CA VAL A 91 10.04 -0.58 8.83
C VAL A 91 10.75 -1.84 9.35
N ARG A 92 12.01 -2.03 8.98
CA ARG A 92 12.80 -3.18 9.42
C ARG A 92 13.00 -3.17 10.93
N GLY A 93 12.57 -4.25 11.59
CA GLY A 93 12.66 -4.37 13.06
C GLY A 93 11.58 -3.57 13.79
N SER A 94 10.64 -2.95 13.09
CA SER A 94 9.47 -2.34 13.70
C SER A 94 8.49 -3.41 14.21
N GLN A 95 7.47 -2.99 14.95
CA GLN A 95 6.38 -3.85 15.43
C GLN A 95 5.23 -4.02 14.41
N LEU A 96 5.42 -3.57 13.16
CA LEU A 96 4.42 -3.75 12.12
C LEU A 96 4.21 -5.23 11.80
N ALA A 97 2.96 -5.62 11.65
CA ALA A 97 2.58 -6.98 11.23
C ALA A 97 2.73 -7.21 9.72
N GLY A 98 2.82 -6.15 8.93
CA GLY A 98 3.01 -6.21 7.49
C GLY A 98 3.26 -4.85 6.85
N LEU A 99 3.78 -4.91 5.62
CA LEU A 99 3.96 -3.75 4.74
C LEU A 99 3.15 -3.96 3.46
N GLY A 100 2.33 -2.98 3.09
CA GLY A 100 1.48 -3.03 1.91
C GLY A 100 1.91 -2.07 0.81
N ILE A 101 1.45 -2.35 -0.41
CA ILE A 101 1.52 -1.48 -1.56
C ILE A 101 0.09 -1.38 -2.14
N ASN A 102 -0.45 -0.17 -2.26
CA ASN A 102 -1.80 0.01 -2.76
C ASN A 102 -2.01 1.30 -3.56
N CYS A 103 -3.16 1.37 -4.21
CA CYS A 103 -3.62 2.57 -4.93
C CYS A 103 -2.62 3.07 -6.00
N CYS A 104 -1.95 2.14 -6.65
CA CYS A 104 -1.00 2.35 -7.75
C CYS A 104 -1.34 1.40 -8.90
N THR A 105 -0.56 1.44 -9.97
CA THR A 105 -0.69 0.47 -11.07
C THR A 105 -0.19 -0.92 -10.65
N THR A 106 -0.62 -1.97 -11.35
CA THR A 106 -0.12 -3.33 -11.12
C THR A 106 1.40 -3.42 -11.40
N ALA A 107 1.88 -2.69 -12.40
CA ALA A 107 3.31 -2.62 -12.73
C ALA A 107 4.14 -1.98 -11.62
N ASP A 108 3.66 -0.87 -11.05
CA ASP A 108 4.30 -0.21 -9.91
C ASP A 108 4.33 -1.13 -8.68
N ALA A 109 3.21 -1.81 -8.39
CA ALA A 109 3.14 -2.75 -7.28
C ALA A 109 4.14 -3.89 -7.44
N LEU A 110 4.28 -4.47 -8.64
CA LEU A 110 5.29 -5.50 -8.94
C LEU A 110 6.72 -5.00 -8.74
N THR A 111 7.00 -3.78 -9.19
CA THR A 111 8.32 -3.16 -9.02
C THR A 111 8.62 -2.95 -7.55
N ALA A 112 7.68 -2.40 -6.79
CA ALA A 112 7.83 -2.17 -5.36
C ALA A 112 8.02 -3.47 -4.57
N LEU A 113 7.25 -4.53 -4.88
CA LEU A 113 7.41 -5.84 -4.24
C LEU A 113 8.84 -6.41 -4.44
N ARG A 114 9.38 -6.33 -5.66
CA ARG A 114 10.73 -6.83 -5.96
C ARG A 114 11.82 -6.11 -5.16
N ILE A 115 11.64 -4.83 -4.90
CA ILE A 115 12.56 -4.02 -4.08
C ILE A 115 12.38 -4.36 -2.59
N LEU A 116 11.14 -4.38 -2.10
CA LEU A 116 10.84 -4.49 -0.68
C LEU A 116 10.96 -5.92 -0.13
N ALA A 117 10.68 -6.95 -0.93
CA ALA A 117 10.68 -8.33 -0.46
C ALA A 117 12.03 -8.78 0.16
N PRO A 118 13.19 -8.50 -0.43
CA PRO A 118 14.47 -8.85 0.17
C PRO A 118 14.88 -7.94 1.33
N LEU A 119 14.25 -6.78 1.50
CA LEU A 119 14.74 -5.73 2.38
C LEU A 119 13.90 -5.51 3.64
N SER A 120 12.57 -5.60 3.56
CA SER A 120 11.67 -5.18 4.64
C SER A 120 11.65 -6.12 5.84
N GLY A 121 11.82 -7.43 5.62
CA GLY A 121 11.68 -8.45 6.67
C GLY A 121 10.24 -8.68 7.13
N LEU A 122 9.25 -8.04 6.51
CA LEU A 122 7.83 -8.11 6.85
C LEU A 122 7.03 -8.89 5.79
N PRO A 123 5.90 -9.51 6.15
CA PRO A 123 4.93 -9.99 5.18
C PRO A 123 4.44 -8.85 4.29
N LEU A 124 4.43 -9.06 2.96
CA LEU A 124 4.02 -8.04 2.02
C LEU A 124 2.58 -8.24 1.54
N THR A 125 1.84 -7.15 1.37
CA THR A 125 0.52 -7.13 0.76
C THR A 125 0.55 -6.28 -0.51
N ALA A 126 -0.27 -6.63 -1.52
CA ALA A 126 -0.44 -5.83 -2.73
C ALA A 126 -1.92 -5.74 -3.12
N TYR A 127 -2.43 -4.52 -3.23
CA TYR A 127 -3.80 -4.26 -3.68
C TYR A 127 -3.83 -3.00 -4.58
N PRO A 128 -3.33 -3.17 -5.83
CA PRO A 128 -3.31 -2.10 -6.81
C PRO A 128 -4.71 -1.76 -7.33
N ASN A 129 -4.80 -0.75 -8.20
CA ASN A 129 -6.02 -0.36 -8.89
C ASN A 129 -6.38 -1.35 -10.01
N SER A 130 -7.59 -1.22 -10.57
CA SER A 130 -8.06 -2.06 -11.69
C SER A 130 -7.36 -1.78 -13.03
N GLY A 131 -6.58 -0.69 -13.12
CA GLY A 131 -5.93 -0.23 -14.33
C GLY A 131 -6.59 0.97 -15.01
N GLU A 132 -7.75 1.42 -14.53
CA GLU A 132 -8.36 2.67 -14.97
C GLU A 132 -7.61 3.87 -14.37
N SER A 133 -7.43 4.93 -15.14
CA SER A 133 -6.81 6.19 -14.71
C SER A 133 -7.85 7.23 -14.31
N TRP A 134 -7.54 8.02 -13.30
CA TRP A 134 -8.38 9.14 -12.89
C TRP A 134 -8.03 10.39 -13.71
N ASP A 135 -8.97 10.84 -14.56
CA ASP A 135 -8.88 12.14 -15.22
C ASP A 135 -9.28 13.24 -14.23
N ARG A 136 -8.31 14.04 -13.80
CA ARG A 136 -8.50 15.12 -12.82
C ARG A 136 -9.32 16.28 -13.39
N VAL A 137 -9.24 16.52 -14.70
CA VAL A 137 -9.95 17.62 -15.37
C VAL A 137 -11.40 17.25 -15.58
N ALA A 138 -11.65 16.09 -16.19
CA ALA A 138 -12.98 15.58 -16.41
C ALA A 138 -13.64 15.00 -15.14
N ARG A 139 -12.85 14.79 -14.05
CA ARG A 139 -13.29 14.19 -12.79
C ARG A 139 -14.00 12.85 -12.98
N GLN A 140 -13.42 12.00 -13.80
CA GLN A 140 -13.94 10.68 -14.10
C GLN A 140 -12.83 9.65 -14.32
N TRP A 141 -13.18 8.40 -14.16
CA TRP A 141 -12.29 7.30 -14.51
C TRP A 141 -12.32 7.11 -16.04
N VAL A 142 -11.14 6.95 -16.64
CA VAL A 142 -10.98 6.79 -18.09
C VAL A 142 -10.13 5.59 -18.43
N GLY A 143 -10.58 4.81 -19.40
CA GLY A 143 -9.85 3.74 -20.05
C GLY A 143 -9.29 2.67 -19.12
N ASN A 144 -8.76 1.61 -19.69
CA ASN A 144 -7.84 0.72 -19.03
C ASN A 144 -6.43 1.11 -19.49
N GLN A 145 -5.68 1.81 -18.64
CA GLN A 145 -4.35 2.32 -18.95
C GLN A 145 -3.24 1.35 -18.53
N ASP A 146 -3.58 0.34 -17.72
CA ASP A 146 -2.61 -0.66 -17.33
C ASP A 146 -2.42 -1.69 -18.43
N GLU A 147 -1.19 -1.82 -18.91
CA GLU A 147 -0.78 -2.90 -19.81
C GLU A 147 -0.86 -4.27 -19.11
N LEU A 148 -0.86 -4.27 -17.76
CA LEU A 148 -0.91 -5.48 -16.94
C LEU A 148 -2.25 -5.57 -16.21
N SER A 149 -3.07 -6.55 -16.57
CA SER A 149 -4.25 -6.92 -15.81
C SER A 149 -3.86 -7.36 -14.39
N LEU A 150 -4.52 -6.83 -13.37
CA LEU A 150 -4.33 -7.26 -11.98
C LEU A 150 -4.53 -8.78 -11.81
N VAL A 151 -5.61 -9.31 -12.38
CA VAL A 151 -5.96 -10.74 -12.26
C VAL A 151 -4.89 -11.62 -12.90
N ASP A 152 -4.46 -11.29 -14.13
CA ASP A 152 -3.45 -12.07 -14.87
C ASP A 152 -2.06 -11.97 -14.24
N SER A 153 -1.82 -10.92 -13.44
CA SER A 153 -0.55 -10.68 -12.76
C SER A 153 -0.44 -11.37 -11.39
N VAL A 154 -1.48 -12.03 -10.89
CA VAL A 154 -1.46 -12.71 -9.59
C VAL A 154 -0.26 -13.65 -9.42
N PRO A 155 0.08 -14.52 -10.38
CA PRO A 155 1.27 -15.37 -10.25
C PRO A 155 2.57 -14.59 -10.12
N GLN A 156 2.67 -13.44 -10.81
CA GLN A 156 3.84 -12.57 -10.74
C GLN A 156 3.92 -11.84 -9.39
N LEU A 157 2.79 -11.38 -8.84
CA LEU A 157 2.71 -10.76 -7.52
C LEU A 157 3.12 -11.74 -6.42
N VAL A 158 2.62 -12.98 -6.47
CA VAL A 158 3.03 -14.06 -5.53
C VAL A 158 4.53 -14.31 -5.64
N LYS A 159 5.06 -14.48 -6.85
CA LYS A 159 6.50 -14.69 -7.08
C LYS A 159 7.36 -13.51 -6.62
N ALA A 160 6.84 -12.28 -6.71
CA ALA A 160 7.51 -11.08 -6.23
C ALA A 160 7.45 -10.93 -4.69
N GLY A 161 6.77 -11.83 -3.97
CA GLY A 161 6.77 -11.87 -2.51
C GLY A 161 5.47 -11.42 -1.84
N ALA A 162 4.41 -11.12 -2.60
CA ALA A 162 3.12 -10.80 -2.00
C ALA A 162 2.53 -12.03 -1.27
N ARG A 163 2.16 -11.84 -0.01
CA ARG A 163 1.49 -12.85 0.83
C ARG A 163 -0.02 -12.67 0.83
N PHE A 164 -0.47 -11.44 0.67
CA PHE A 164 -1.87 -11.08 0.54
C PHE A 164 -2.05 -10.24 -0.71
N ILE A 165 -3.07 -10.57 -1.52
CA ILE A 165 -3.37 -9.87 -2.76
C ILE A 165 -4.84 -9.48 -2.74
N GLY A 166 -5.11 -8.24 -3.09
CA GLY A 166 -6.44 -7.68 -3.19
C GLY A 166 -6.52 -6.62 -4.28
N GLY A 167 -7.44 -5.69 -4.13
CA GLY A 167 -7.59 -4.59 -5.06
C GLY A 167 -8.02 -3.31 -4.37
N CYS A 168 -7.65 -2.17 -4.96
CA CYS A 168 -8.02 -0.83 -4.53
C CYS A 168 -9.05 -0.22 -5.48
N CYS A 169 -8.80 0.96 -6.03
CA CYS A 169 -9.76 1.70 -6.83
C CYS A 169 -10.27 0.89 -8.03
N ARG A 170 -11.59 0.89 -8.21
CA ARG A 170 -12.30 0.25 -9.33
C ARG A 170 -12.23 -1.29 -9.38
N VAL A 171 -11.58 -1.93 -8.42
CA VAL A 171 -11.59 -3.39 -8.29
C VAL A 171 -12.95 -3.85 -7.75
N THR A 172 -13.58 -4.78 -8.43
CA THR A 172 -14.93 -5.28 -8.13
C THR A 172 -14.88 -6.64 -7.42
N PRO A 173 -15.99 -7.11 -6.82
CA PRO A 173 -16.06 -8.46 -6.27
C PRO A 173 -15.70 -9.57 -7.27
N GLN A 174 -16.00 -9.39 -8.56
CA GLN A 174 -15.64 -10.34 -9.62
C GLN A 174 -14.13 -10.43 -9.81
N HIS A 175 -13.42 -9.30 -9.74
CA HIS A 175 -11.95 -9.31 -9.74
C HIS A 175 -11.40 -10.06 -8.54
N ILE A 176 -11.97 -9.85 -7.34
CA ILE A 176 -11.51 -10.55 -6.12
C ILE A 176 -11.76 -12.06 -6.22
N ALA A 177 -12.89 -12.50 -6.76
CA ALA A 177 -13.14 -13.92 -7.00
C ALA A 177 -12.10 -14.54 -7.95
N ALA A 178 -11.80 -13.86 -9.07
CA ALA A 178 -10.79 -14.30 -10.02
C ALA A 178 -9.36 -14.32 -9.41
N ILE A 179 -9.00 -13.33 -8.59
CA ILE A 179 -7.74 -13.31 -7.84
C ILE A 179 -7.66 -14.53 -6.91
N ALA A 180 -8.73 -14.86 -6.20
CA ALA A 180 -8.78 -16.02 -5.30
C ALA A 180 -8.55 -17.33 -6.05
N GLU A 181 -9.17 -17.52 -7.21
CA GLU A 181 -8.97 -18.68 -8.08
C GLU A 181 -7.51 -18.80 -8.56
N GLN A 182 -6.92 -17.70 -9.02
CA GLN A 182 -5.52 -17.65 -9.46
C GLN A 182 -4.57 -17.99 -8.29
N THR A 183 -4.83 -17.46 -7.10
CA THR A 183 -4.00 -17.71 -5.91
C THR A 183 -4.02 -19.18 -5.51
N GLN A 184 -5.18 -19.84 -5.53
CA GLN A 184 -5.32 -21.29 -5.28
C GLN A 184 -4.55 -22.11 -6.33
N GLY A 185 -4.62 -21.70 -7.59
CA GLY A 185 -3.85 -22.31 -8.68
C GLY A 185 -2.33 -22.20 -8.46
N CYS A 186 -1.86 -21.11 -7.91
CA CYS A 186 -0.44 -20.91 -7.57
C CYS A 186 0.00 -21.82 -6.41
N GLN A 187 -0.80 -21.98 -5.37
CA GLN A 187 -0.49 -22.86 -4.24
C GLN A 187 -0.34 -24.31 -4.69
N ASN A 188 -1.24 -24.79 -5.54
CA ASN A 188 -1.25 -26.15 -6.06
C ASN A 188 -0.07 -26.45 -7.03
N LYS A 189 0.47 -25.44 -7.71
CA LYS A 189 1.57 -25.56 -8.69
C LYS A 189 2.95 -25.23 -8.11
N GLY A 190 3.06 -24.95 -6.81
CA GLY A 190 4.36 -24.66 -6.17
C GLY A 190 5.00 -23.36 -6.62
N CYS A 191 4.22 -22.32 -6.91
CA CYS A 191 4.72 -20.98 -7.26
C CYS A 191 5.54 -20.30 -6.15
N GLN A 192 5.69 -20.97 -5.00
CA GLN A 192 6.51 -20.50 -3.87
C GLN A 192 7.89 -21.16 -3.91
N LYS A 193 8.77 -20.75 -4.81
CA LYS A 193 10.22 -21.02 -4.70
C LYS A 193 11.01 -19.81 -5.17
#